data_42758f0dbd98e71af225b378e2893f82
#
_entry.id   42758f0dbd98e71af225b378e2893f82
#
_cell.length_a   1.000
_cell.length_b   1.000
_cell.length_c   1.000
_cell.angle_alpha   90.00
_cell.angle_beta   90.00
_cell.angle_gamma   90.00
#
_symmetry.space_group_name_H-M   'P 1'
#
loop_
_entity.id
_entity.type
_entity.pdbx_description
1 polymer ?
#
loop_
_entity_poly.entity_id
_entity_poly.type
_entity_poly.pdbx_seq_one_letter_code
_entity_poly.pdbx_strand_id
1 'polypeptide(L)'
;MMTNKRKIINDPVYDGFLTIEDDVVFDVLSHPFFQRQRRIKQLGFTCLVYPGAMHTRFSHMLGALNLMNRALDVLKVKGIELTDEEVLGAKLAILMHDIGHGPFSHTSEHTLIDLPHELCSRLFMERLNNEFGSRLTTAIQIFDDTYPKHFLHQLVSSQLDMDRLDYLGRDSFFTGVSEGIVGTDRIINMLNVRDDRLVVDEKGIYSVEKFIISRRLMYWQVYMHKTVVAADTLLLNILARARELAAHGATLGIEATPLYDFLSHHYTLQDFEKDPQLLERFAMIDDSDIDCAMKGWMRHEDKVLSTLSGHLVNRHISAIRVADKPFDPAMIADLQERTQQLYGIGRHESEFFVNTGILRNHAYDYNDQEIRVLFKDGTCRDIGDASDQLDRHFLEKQVTKYYICFPKELIKLRMENYPGAAANSQFSILKSQISTNPL
;
A
#
# COMPACT_ATOMS: atom_id res chain seq x y z
N MET A 1 28.80 -30.81 2.49
CA MET A 1 28.23 -30.73 1.10
C MET A 1 27.56 -29.37 1.00
N MET A 2 28.07 -28.44 0.17
CA MET A 2 27.34 -27.22 -0.17
C MET A 2 26.10 -27.67 -0.96
N THR A 3 24.93 -27.60 -0.34
CA THR A 3 23.68 -27.76 -1.07
C THR A 3 23.55 -26.52 -1.95
N ASN A 4 23.56 -26.70 -3.27
CA ASN A 4 23.33 -25.64 -4.21
C ASN A 4 21.87 -25.18 -4.06
N LYS A 5 21.62 -24.17 -3.23
CA LYS A 5 20.29 -23.61 -2.94
C LYS A 5 19.79 -22.69 -4.04
N ARG A 6 20.31 -22.81 -5.26
CA ARG A 6 19.87 -22.02 -6.39
C ARG A 6 18.39 -22.22 -6.65
N LYS A 7 17.61 -21.14 -6.66
CA LYS A 7 16.18 -21.15 -6.97
C LYS A 7 15.88 -20.22 -8.14
N ILE A 8 15.05 -20.70 -9.04
CA ILE A 8 14.57 -19.94 -10.20
C ILE A 8 13.08 -19.68 -9.99
N ILE A 9 12.66 -18.42 -10.07
CA ILE A 9 11.28 -17.98 -9.88
C ILE A 9 10.81 -17.28 -11.16
N ASN A 10 9.67 -17.71 -11.68
CA ASN A 10 9.02 -17.04 -12.80
C ASN A 10 8.10 -15.92 -12.28
N ASP A 11 8.24 -14.74 -12.84
CA ASP A 11 7.39 -13.58 -12.53
C ASP A 11 6.71 -13.11 -13.83
N PRO A 12 5.36 -13.06 -13.88
CA PRO A 12 4.65 -12.70 -15.12
C PRO A 12 4.80 -11.22 -15.50
N VAL A 13 5.31 -10.37 -14.60
CA VAL A 13 5.49 -8.93 -14.84
C VAL A 13 6.76 -8.64 -15.61
N TYR A 14 7.79 -9.47 -15.43
CA TYR A 14 9.10 -9.29 -16.05
C TYR A 14 9.45 -10.44 -16.97
N ASP A 15 10.09 -10.13 -18.08
CA ASP A 15 10.63 -11.14 -18.99
C ASP A 15 11.81 -11.87 -18.32
N GLY A 16 11.77 -13.20 -18.32
CA GLY A 16 12.81 -14.05 -17.77
C GLY A 16 12.55 -14.56 -16.35
N PHE A 17 13.60 -15.04 -15.74
CA PHE A 17 13.55 -15.67 -14.42
C PHE A 17 14.35 -14.87 -13.40
N LEU A 18 13.76 -14.64 -12.23
CA LEU A 18 14.52 -14.23 -11.06
C LEU A 18 15.30 -15.43 -10.54
N THR A 19 16.62 -15.33 -10.50
CA THR A 19 17.50 -16.35 -9.92
C THR A 19 17.95 -15.93 -8.54
N ILE A 20 17.72 -16.79 -7.54
CA ILE A 20 18.22 -16.62 -6.18
C ILE A 20 19.48 -17.49 -6.06
N GLU A 21 20.62 -16.86 -5.85
CA GLU A 21 21.93 -17.53 -5.74
C GLU A 21 22.51 -17.42 -4.32
N ASP A 22 22.14 -16.36 -3.57
CA ASP A 22 22.63 -16.10 -2.23
C ASP A 22 21.88 -16.96 -1.21
N ASP A 23 22.62 -17.77 -0.41
CA ASP A 23 22.05 -18.65 0.60
C ASP A 23 21.22 -17.89 1.65
N VAL A 24 21.66 -16.67 2.05
CA VAL A 24 20.93 -15.84 3.03
C VAL A 24 19.61 -15.34 2.47
N VAL A 25 19.61 -14.90 1.22
CA VAL A 25 18.39 -14.48 0.51
C VAL A 25 17.41 -15.66 0.47
N PHE A 26 17.90 -16.86 0.17
CA PHE A 26 17.09 -18.08 0.17
C PHE A 26 16.53 -18.39 1.56
N ASP A 27 17.34 -18.26 2.62
CA ASP A 27 16.92 -18.54 4.00
C ASP A 27 15.84 -17.53 4.46
N VAL A 28 16.00 -16.23 4.16
CA VAL A 28 14.98 -15.20 4.39
C VAL A 28 13.68 -15.52 3.64
N LEU A 29 13.79 -15.85 2.34
CA LEU A 29 12.62 -16.21 1.52
C LEU A 29 11.86 -17.41 2.09
N SER A 30 12.58 -18.36 2.69
CA SER A 30 12.00 -19.60 3.23
C SER A 30 11.42 -19.42 4.64
N HIS A 31 11.75 -18.32 5.32
CA HIS A 31 11.33 -18.04 6.69
C HIS A 31 9.81 -17.79 6.79
N PRO A 32 9.13 -18.28 7.84
CA PRO A 32 7.68 -18.09 8.03
C PRO A 32 7.23 -16.64 7.95
N PHE A 33 7.99 -15.67 8.48
CA PHE A 33 7.69 -14.25 8.40
C PHE A 33 7.59 -13.75 6.96
N PHE A 34 8.48 -14.22 6.08
CA PHE A 34 8.44 -13.87 4.67
C PHE A 34 7.34 -14.65 3.91
N GLN A 35 7.14 -15.94 4.24
CA GLN A 35 6.09 -16.76 3.62
C GLN A 35 4.67 -16.25 3.93
N ARG A 36 4.46 -15.57 5.06
CA ARG A 36 3.23 -14.85 5.40
C ARG A 36 2.80 -13.88 4.30
N GLN A 37 3.75 -13.20 3.64
CA GLN A 37 3.48 -12.21 2.60
C GLN A 37 2.75 -12.78 1.36
N ARG A 38 2.70 -14.10 1.20
CA ARG A 38 1.87 -14.78 0.18
C ARG A 38 0.38 -14.69 0.46
N ARG A 39 -0.01 -14.38 1.68
CA ARG A 39 -1.40 -14.31 2.14
C ARG A 39 -1.87 -12.89 2.44
N ILE A 40 -1.04 -11.88 2.09
CA ILE A 40 -1.38 -10.46 2.18
C ILE A 40 -1.41 -9.90 0.76
N LYS A 41 -2.57 -9.42 0.34
CA LYS A 41 -2.74 -8.77 -0.98
C LYS A 41 -2.01 -7.43 -1.00
N GLN A 42 -1.32 -7.15 -2.11
CA GLN A 42 -0.63 -5.85 -2.32
C GLN A 42 -1.61 -4.68 -2.28
N LEU A 43 -2.75 -4.82 -2.93
CA LEU A 43 -3.74 -3.75 -3.14
C LEU A 43 -5.05 -3.94 -2.37
N GLY A 44 -5.07 -4.77 -1.32
CA GLY A 44 -6.23 -4.96 -0.45
C GLY A 44 -7.54 -5.17 -1.23
N PHE A 45 -8.51 -4.26 -1.06
CA PHE A 45 -9.83 -4.34 -1.71
C PHE A 45 -9.88 -3.84 -3.16
N THR A 46 -8.78 -3.46 -3.76
CA THR A 46 -8.73 -3.05 -5.17
C THR A 46 -9.30 -4.12 -6.11
N CYS A 47 -9.19 -5.40 -5.73
CA CYS A 47 -9.79 -6.53 -6.47
C CYS A 47 -11.32 -6.44 -6.60
N LEU A 48 -12.01 -5.67 -5.76
CA LEU A 48 -13.44 -5.43 -5.90
C LEU A 48 -13.79 -4.54 -7.10
N VAL A 49 -12.81 -3.82 -7.64
CA VAL A 49 -12.95 -2.96 -8.83
C VAL A 49 -12.21 -3.57 -10.01
N TYR A 50 -11.00 -4.03 -9.78
CA TYR A 50 -10.10 -4.64 -10.77
C TYR A 50 -9.90 -6.13 -10.41
N PRO A 51 -10.69 -7.05 -10.95
CA PRO A 51 -10.69 -8.46 -10.49
C PRO A 51 -9.34 -9.17 -10.62
N GLY A 52 -8.45 -8.69 -11.51
CA GLY A 52 -7.10 -9.18 -11.66
C GLY A 52 -6.13 -8.77 -10.54
N ALA A 53 -6.47 -7.76 -9.73
CA ALA A 53 -5.62 -7.23 -8.67
C ALA A 53 -5.57 -8.15 -7.43
N MET A 54 -5.09 -9.39 -7.63
CA MET A 54 -5.00 -10.45 -6.62
C MET A 54 -3.54 -10.79 -6.25
N HIS A 55 -2.58 -10.06 -6.80
CA HIS A 55 -1.16 -10.27 -6.48
C HIS A 55 -0.87 -9.89 -5.02
N THR A 56 0.15 -10.54 -4.49
CA THR A 56 0.50 -10.46 -3.08
C THR A 56 1.76 -9.64 -2.85
N ARG A 57 1.99 -9.19 -1.62
CA ARG A 57 3.24 -8.55 -1.22
C ARG A 57 4.45 -9.43 -1.47
N PHE A 58 4.31 -10.74 -1.32
CA PHE A 58 5.36 -11.68 -1.67
C PHE A 58 5.84 -11.53 -3.12
N SER A 59 4.94 -11.42 -4.09
CA SER A 59 5.30 -11.25 -5.49
C SER A 59 5.91 -9.87 -5.78
N HIS A 60 5.42 -8.83 -5.10
CA HIS A 60 6.01 -7.49 -5.17
C HIS A 60 7.44 -7.47 -4.63
N MET A 61 7.68 -7.96 -3.42
CA MET A 61 9.01 -7.98 -2.80
C MET A 61 10.02 -8.76 -3.65
N LEU A 62 9.61 -9.83 -4.32
CA LEU A 62 10.45 -10.54 -5.29
C LEU A 62 10.73 -9.73 -6.55
N GLY A 63 9.74 -9.00 -7.06
CA GLY A 63 9.92 -8.12 -8.20
C GLY A 63 10.86 -6.95 -7.89
N ALA A 64 10.71 -6.32 -6.72
CA ALA A 64 11.60 -5.30 -6.24
C ALA A 64 13.04 -5.81 -6.09
N LEU A 65 13.24 -7.05 -5.58
CA LEU A 65 14.54 -7.72 -5.57
C LEU A 65 15.11 -7.93 -6.99
N ASN A 66 14.27 -8.32 -7.95
CA ASN A 66 14.71 -8.46 -9.35
C ASN A 66 15.21 -7.13 -9.93
N LEU A 67 14.49 -6.04 -9.68
CA LEU A 67 14.90 -4.72 -10.12
C LEU A 67 16.17 -4.24 -9.41
N MET A 68 16.32 -4.54 -8.10
CA MET A 68 17.53 -4.24 -7.35
C MET A 68 18.76 -4.95 -7.93
N ASN A 69 18.66 -6.25 -8.25
CA ASN A 69 19.75 -6.99 -8.90
C ASN A 69 20.19 -6.26 -10.18
N ARG A 70 19.24 -5.88 -11.02
CA ARG A 70 19.52 -5.20 -12.30
C ARG A 70 20.12 -3.80 -12.09
N ALA A 71 19.65 -3.04 -11.10
CA ALA A 71 20.19 -1.72 -10.76
C ALA A 71 21.65 -1.83 -10.29
N LEU A 72 21.97 -2.76 -9.40
CA LEU A 72 23.32 -3.01 -8.91
C LEU A 72 24.27 -3.43 -10.04
N ASP A 73 23.81 -4.28 -10.97
CA ASP A 73 24.59 -4.69 -12.13
C ASP A 73 24.90 -3.50 -13.05
N VAL A 74 23.92 -2.64 -13.33
CA VAL A 74 24.11 -1.41 -14.12
C VAL A 74 25.11 -0.47 -13.45
N LEU A 75 25.01 -0.26 -12.14
CA LEU A 75 25.94 0.60 -11.40
C LEU A 75 27.37 0.04 -11.44
N LYS A 76 27.54 -1.27 -11.27
CA LYS A 76 28.86 -1.92 -11.42
C LYS A 76 29.44 -1.73 -12.81
N VAL A 77 28.66 -1.91 -13.88
CA VAL A 77 29.07 -1.68 -15.27
C VAL A 77 29.50 -0.21 -15.50
N LYS A 78 28.88 0.73 -14.79
CA LYS A 78 29.24 2.16 -14.82
C LYS A 78 30.45 2.51 -13.96
N GLY A 79 31.08 1.53 -13.32
CA GLY A 79 32.30 1.71 -12.52
C GLY A 79 32.05 2.14 -11.07
N ILE A 80 30.82 2.00 -10.56
CA ILE A 80 30.54 2.21 -9.14
C ILE A 80 31.05 1.00 -8.35
N GLU A 81 31.98 1.26 -7.45
CA GLU A 81 32.56 0.22 -6.59
C GLU A 81 31.55 -0.25 -5.55
N LEU A 82 31.22 -1.55 -5.59
CA LEU A 82 30.33 -2.22 -4.67
C LEU A 82 30.99 -3.49 -4.18
N THR A 83 31.10 -3.65 -2.87
CA THR A 83 31.55 -4.91 -2.25
C THR A 83 30.43 -5.95 -2.31
N ASP A 84 30.79 -7.22 -2.15
CA ASP A 84 29.80 -8.32 -2.08
C ASP A 84 28.86 -8.16 -0.89
N GLU A 85 29.35 -7.61 0.23
CA GLU A 85 28.55 -7.31 1.41
C GLU A 85 27.51 -6.21 1.15
N GLU A 86 27.88 -5.13 0.44
CA GLU A 86 26.97 -4.06 0.05
C GLU A 86 25.90 -4.53 -0.94
N VAL A 87 26.29 -5.36 -1.89
CA VAL A 87 25.37 -5.99 -2.84
C VAL A 87 24.36 -6.86 -2.13
N LEU A 88 24.84 -7.74 -1.23
CA LEU A 88 23.96 -8.60 -0.42
C LEU A 88 23.07 -7.77 0.52
N GLY A 89 23.63 -6.75 1.16
CA GLY A 89 22.92 -5.83 2.03
C GLY A 89 21.76 -5.11 1.30
N ALA A 90 22.00 -4.55 0.12
CA ALA A 90 20.98 -3.88 -0.68
C ALA A 90 19.87 -4.85 -1.15
N LYS A 91 20.24 -6.06 -1.58
CA LYS A 91 19.29 -7.12 -1.95
C LYS A 91 18.38 -7.50 -0.78
N LEU A 92 18.94 -7.69 0.41
CA LEU A 92 18.17 -8.06 1.60
C LEU A 92 17.33 -6.89 2.12
N ALA A 93 17.82 -5.65 2.05
CA ALA A 93 17.08 -4.45 2.44
C ALA A 93 15.81 -4.31 1.59
N ILE A 94 15.93 -4.33 0.25
CA ILE A 94 14.75 -4.26 -0.63
C ILE A 94 13.84 -5.48 -0.52
N LEU A 95 14.40 -6.67 -0.31
CA LEU A 95 13.59 -7.88 -0.13
C LEU A 95 12.69 -7.79 1.10
N MET A 96 13.17 -7.16 2.18
CA MET A 96 12.45 -7.12 3.46
C MET A 96 11.78 -5.78 3.77
N HIS A 97 11.86 -4.78 2.87
CA HIS A 97 11.36 -3.42 3.15
C HIS A 97 9.90 -3.40 3.62
N ASP A 98 9.07 -4.28 3.06
CA ASP A 98 7.62 -4.37 3.27
C ASP A 98 7.18 -5.54 4.19
N ILE A 99 8.13 -6.28 4.80
CA ILE A 99 7.83 -7.47 5.60
C ILE A 99 6.93 -7.17 6.83
N GLY A 100 6.92 -5.91 7.28
CA GLY A 100 6.17 -5.43 8.43
C GLY A 100 4.69 -5.17 8.17
N HIS A 101 4.24 -5.16 6.92
CA HIS A 101 2.83 -4.91 6.63
C HIS A 101 1.89 -5.95 7.27
N GLY A 102 0.79 -5.45 7.84
CA GLY A 102 -0.32 -6.25 8.34
C GLY A 102 -1.33 -6.66 7.23
N PRO A 103 -2.38 -7.39 7.62
CA PRO A 103 -3.45 -7.78 6.70
C PRO A 103 -4.13 -6.55 6.10
N PHE A 104 -4.51 -6.65 4.82
CA PHE A 104 -5.06 -5.52 4.05
C PHE A 104 -4.17 -4.27 4.07
N SER A 105 -2.86 -4.44 4.32
CA SER A 105 -1.83 -3.40 4.19
C SER A 105 -2.17 -2.11 4.96
N HIS A 106 -2.14 -0.97 4.31
CA HIS A 106 -2.39 0.34 4.92
C HIS A 106 -3.78 0.49 5.57
N THR A 107 -4.77 -0.31 5.16
CA THR A 107 -6.14 -0.23 5.72
C THR A 107 -6.16 -0.66 7.19
N SER A 108 -5.37 -1.67 7.60
CA SER A 108 -5.33 -2.12 8.99
C SER A 108 -4.21 -1.49 9.81
N GLU A 109 -3.33 -0.71 9.19
CA GLU A 109 -2.29 0.07 9.86
C GLU A 109 -2.93 1.03 10.87
N HIS A 110 -2.36 1.19 12.05
CA HIS A 110 -2.92 1.94 13.18
C HIS A 110 -4.25 1.41 13.75
N THR A 111 -4.82 0.35 13.15
CA THR A 111 -6.03 -0.28 13.69
C THR A 111 -5.71 -1.51 14.54
N LEU A 112 -4.79 -2.37 14.09
CA LEU A 112 -4.36 -3.55 14.84
C LEU A 112 -3.19 -3.24 15.75
N ILE A 113 -2.20 -2.47 15.28
CA ILE A 113 -1.03 -2.03 16.02
C ILE A 113 -0.82 -0.53 15.79
N ASP A 114 -0.27 0.18 16.78
CA ASP A 114 0.06 1.60 16.67
C ASP A 114 1.52 1.80 16.24
N LEU A 115 1.88 1.17 15.13
CA LEU A 115 3.21 1.23 14.56
C LEU A 115 3.12 1.40 13.04
N PRO A 116 3.92 2.30 12.45
CA PRO A 116 4.13 2.33 11.00
C PRO A 116 4.72 1.01 10.52
N HIS A 117 4.35 0.59 9.30
CA HIS A 117 4.84 -0.67 8.74
C HIS A 117 6.36 -0.71 8.55
N GLU A 118 7.02 0.44 8.30
CA GLU A 118 8.48 0.54 8.22
C GLU A 118 9.13 0.14 9.55
N LEU A 119 8.57 0.61 10.66
CA LEU A 119 9.07 0.26 12.00
C LEU A 119 8.83 -1.21 12.31
N CYS A 120 7.68 -1.76 11.91
CA CYS A 120 7.42 -3.20 11.96
C CYS A 120 8.41 -3.98 11.11
N SER A 121 8.71 -3.54 9.87
CA SER A 121 9.71 -4.15 8.99
C SER A 121 11.07 -4.20 9.69
N ARG A 122 11.45 -3.11 10.34
CA ARG A 122 12.70 -3.04 11.11
C ARG A 122 12.74 -4.07 12.24
N LEU A 123 11.65 -4.24 13.01
CA LEU A 123 11.57 -5.25 14.08
C LEU A 123 11.72 -6.68 13.52
N PHE A 124 11.09 -6.99 12.39
CA PHE A 124 11.26 -8.29 11.72
C PHE A 124 12.70 -8.50 11.23
N MET A 125 13.32 -7.48 10.65
CA MET A 125 14.71 -7.54 10.20
C MET A 125 15.67 -7.78 11.35
N GLU A 126 15.50 -7.11 12.49
CA GLU A 126 16.30 -7.30 13.70
C GLU A 126 16.13 -8.71 14.28
N ARG A 127 14.89 -9.20 14.34
CA ARG A 127 14.61 -10.56 14.81
C ARG A 127 15.31 -11.61 13.94
N LEU A 128 15.20 -11.47 12.61
CA LEU A 128 15.88 -12.34 11.65
C LEU A 128 17.40 -12.19 11.71
N ASN A 129 17.92 -10.98 11.93
CA ASN A 129 19.35 -10.74 12.07
C ASN A 129 19.95 -11.51 13.27
N ASN A 130 19.24 -11.50 14.38
CA ASN A 130 19.63 -12.28 15.55
C ASN A 130 19.62 -13.78 15.26
N GLU A 131 18.62 -14.28 14.56
CA GLU A 131 18.47 -15.69 14.20
C GLU A 131 19.54 -16.15 13.21
N PHE A 132 19.91 -15.29 12.26
CA PHE A 132 20.90 -15.58 11.22
C PHE A 132 22.33 -15.17 11.59
N GLY A 133 22.61 -14.91 12.86
CA GLY A 133 23.96 -14.63 13.35
C GLY A 133 24.53 -13.33 12.80
N SER A 134 23.76 -12.26 12.81
CA SER A 134 24.12 -10.90 12.39
C SER A 134 24.42 -10.72 10.89
N ARG A 135 23.94 -11.64 10.04
CA ARG A 135 24.17 -11.59 8.58
C ARG A 135 23.31 -10.55 7.88
N LEU A 136 22.33 -9.92 8.55
CA LEU A 136 21.45 -8.89 8.00
C LEU A 136 21.84 -7.46 8.45
N THR A 137 22.95 -7.31 9.18
CA THR A 137 23.33 -6.02 9.79
C THR A 137 23.48 -4.91 8.74
N THR A 138 24.20 -5.18 7.66
CA THR A 138 24.38 -4.21 6.55
C THR A 138 23.05 -3.88 5.86
N ALA A 139 22.15 -4.87 5.72
CA ALA A 139 20.81 -4.63 5.17
C ALA A 139 19.98 -3.69 6.04
N ILE A 140 20.03 -3.87 7.37
CA ILE A 140 19.36 -2.99 8.34
C ILE A 140 19.93 -1.57 8.26
N GLN A 141 21.26 -1.43 8.20
CA GLN A 141 21.89 -0.12 8.09
C GLN A 141 21.52 0.61 6.78
N ILE A 142 21.40 -0.13 5.67
CA ILE A 142 20.94 0.43 4.38
C ILE A 142 19.47 0.82 4.49
N PHE A 143 18.63 -0.01 5.09
CA PHE A 143 17.21 0.28 5.28
C PHE A 143 16.99 1.54 6.15
N ASP A 144 17.78 1.70 7.21
CA ASP A 144 17.68 2.84 8.14
C ASP A 144 18.42 4.12 7.68
N ASP A 145 19.03 4.11 6.49
CA ASP A 145 19.88 5.22 5.99
C ASP A 145 21.06 5.55 6.92
N THR A 146 21.60 4.54 7.59
CA THR A 146 22.76 4.68 8.49
C THR A 146 24.05 4.11 7.91
N TYR A 147 23.96 3.46 6.75
CA TYR A 147 25.13 2.96 6.02
C TYR A 147 25.87 4.11 5.30
N PRO A 148 27.23 4.12 5.25
CA PRO A 148 28.00 5.22 4.69
C PRO A 148 27.66 5.59 3.23
N LYS A 149 27.27 4.61 2.40
CA LYS A 149 26.86 4.85 1.00
C LYS A 149 25.37 5.11 0.94
N HIS A 150 24.97 6.37 1.05
CA HIS A 150 23.57 6.81 1.07
C HIS A 150 22.77 6.39 -0.17
N PHE A 151 23.39 6.34 -1.36
CA PHE A 151 22.68 5.91 -2.57
C PHE A 151 22.14 4.47 -2.50
N LEU A 152 22.68 3.60 -1.64
CA LEU A 152 22.15 2.26 -1.42
C LEU A 152 20.77 2.31 -0.74
N HIS A 153 20.61 3.21 0.24
CA HIS A 153 19.29 3.49 0.81
C HIS A 153 18.35 4.06 -0.24
N GLN A 154 18.81 4.99 -1.08
CA GLN A 154 17.98 5.59 -2.14
C GLN A 154 17.50 4.58 -3.19
N LEU A 155 18.17 3.45 -3.37
CA LEU A 155 17.66 2.34 -4.19
C LEU A 155 16.52 1.60 -3.53
N VAL A 156 16.41 1.64 -2.19
CA VAL A 156 15.36 0.99 -1.40
C VAL A 156 14.19 1.93 -1.15
N SER A 157 14.48 3.19 -0.76
CA SER A 157 13.47 4.19 -0.40
C SER A 157 13.90 5.57 -0.86
N SER A 158 13.26 6.08 -1.92
CA SER A 158 13.43 7.43 -2.45
C SER A 158 12.27 7.80 -3.37
N GLN A 159 12.35 8.92 -4.09
CA GLN A 159 11.34 9.28 -5.11
C GLN A 159 11.41 8.39 -6.36
N LEU A 160 12.54 7.72 -6.60
CA LEU A 160 12.77 6.82 -7.74
C LEU A 160 13.60 5.62 -7.27
N ASP A 161 12.96 4.67 -6.64
CA ASP A 161 13.53 3.47 -6.05
C ASP A 161 13.00 2.18 -6.71
N MET A 162 13.52 1.04 -6.28
CA MET A 162 13.15 -0.26 -6.85
C MET A 162 11.78 -0.74 -6.35
N ASP A 163 11.33 -0.29 -5.18
CA ASP A 163 9.99 -0.51 -4.67
C ASP A 163 8.95 0.15 -5.59
N ARG A 164 9.06 1.46 -5.81
CA ARG A 164 8.13 2.24 -6.63
C ARG A 164 8.10 1.80 -8.09
N LEU A 165 9.26 1.43 -8.64
CA LEU A 165 9.34 0.91 -10.01
C LEU A 165 8.66 -0.45 -10.15
N ASP A 166 8.76 -1.34 -9.14
CA ASP A 166 8.07 -2.62 -9.18
C ASP A 166 6.57 -2.44 -9.01
N TYR A 167 6.12 -1.79 -7.90
CA TYR A 167 4.67 -1.76 -7.66
C TYR A 167 3.93 -1.04 -8.76
N LEU A 168 4.48 0.05 -9.33
CA LEU A 168 3.81 0.76 -10.41
C LEU A 168 3.57 -0.14 -11.65
N GLY A 169 4.61 -0.86 -12.08
CA GLY A 169 4.51 -1.79 -13.21
C GLY A 169 3.63 -3.00 -12.90
N ARG A 170 3.79 -3.58 -11.72
CA ARG A 170 3.04 -4.74 -11.25
C ARG A 170 1.56 -4.45 -11.07
N ASP A 171 1.24 -3.34 -10.41
CA ASP A 171 -0.15 -2.92 -10.20
C ASP A 171 -0.84 -2.59 -11.53
N SER A 172 -0.12 -1.94 -12.45
CA SER A 172 -0.58 -1.73 -13.84
C SER A 172 -0.93 -3.06 -14.52
N PHE A 173 -0.04 -4.03 -14.45
CA PHE A 173 -0.23 -5.35 -15.05
C PHE A 173 -1.47 -6.06 -14.48
N PHE A 174 -1.57 -6.17 -13.17
CA PHE A 174 -2.63 -6.94 -12.51
C PHE A 174 -3.99 -6.21 -12.47
N THR A 175 -4.01 -4.89 -12.51
CA THR A 175 -5.26 -4.11 -12.65
C THR A 175 -5.72 -3.98 -14.09
N GLY A 176 -4.82 -4.10 -15.06
CA GLY A 176 -5.07 -3.82 -16.47
C GLY A 176 -5.12 -2.32 -16.78
N VAL A 177 -4.66 -1.44 -15.85
CA VAL A 177 -4.63 0.02 -16.03
C VAL A 177 -3.32 0.42 -16.70
N SER A 178 -3.37 0.77 -17.98
CA SER A 178 -2.17 1.00 -18.82
C SER A 178 -1.39 2.27 -18.47
N GLU A 179 -1.98 3.18 -17.71
CA GLU A 179 -1.33 4.42 -17.24
C GLU A 179 -0.12 4.17 -16.36
N GLY A 180 -0.06 3.03 -15.69
CA GLY A 180 1.10 2.62 -14.89
C GLY A 180 2.26 2.01 -15.68
N ILE A 181 2.13 1.83 -16.99
CA ILE A 181 3.22 1.28 -17.83
C ILE A 181 4.33 2.32 -17.98
N VAL A 182 5.49 2.02 -17.40
CA VAL A 182 6.69 2.85 -17.47
C VAL A 182 7.85 2.08 -18.10
N GLY A 183 8.82 2.79 -18.64
CA GLY A 183 10.03 2.20 -19.21
C GLY A 183 11.05 1.83 -18.13
N THR A 184 10.69 0.89 -17.24
CA THR A 184 11.51 0.49 -16.08
C THR A 184 12.95 0.14 -16.48
N ASP A 185 13.13 -0.66 -17.55
CA ASP A 185 14.45 -1.05 -18.04
C ASP A 185 15.30 0.16 -18.44
N ARG A 186 14.68 1.13 -19.10
CA ARG A 186 15.38 2.34 -19.52
C ARG A 186 15.75 3.19 -18.30
N ILE A 187 14.87 3.33 -17.33
CA ILE A 187 15.16 4.07 -16.09
C ILE A 187 16.35 3.43 -15.38
N ILE A 188 16.33 2.12 -15.15
CA ILE A 188 17.42 1.38 -14.49
C ILE A 188 18.74 1.57 -15.26
N ASN A 189 18.75 1.44 -16.59
CA ASN A 189 19.94 1.64 -17.39
C ASN A 189 20.48 3.10 -17.35
N MET A 190 19.64 4.07 -16.98
CA MET A 190 20.05 5.48 -16.84
C MET A 190 20.44 5.83 -15.39
N LEU A 191 20.27 4.91 -14.40
CA LEU A 191 20.75 5.15 -13.04
C LEU A 191 22.27 5.32 -13.00
N ASN A 192 22.74 6.21 -12.15
CA ASN A 192 24.14 6.47 -11.90
C ASN A 192 24.33 6.97 -10.45
N VAL A 193 25.56 7.16 -10.00
CA VAL A 193 25.87 7.71 -8.69
C VAL A 193 26.80 8.91 -8.85
N ARG A 194 26.51 9.99 -8.17
CA ARG A 194 27.35 11.18 -8.09
C ARG A 194 27.33 11.75 -6.68
N ASP A 195 28.51 11.96 -6.11
CA ASP A 195 28.69 12.51 -4.76
C ASP A 195 27.85 11.73 -3.71
N ASP A 196 27.95 10.39 -3.74
CA ASP A 196 27.25 9.42 -2.91
C ASP A 196 25.70 9.51 -2.97
N ARG A 197 25.16 10.04 -4.06
CA ARG A 197 23.70 10.14 -4.30
C ARG A 197 23.33 9.45 -5.60
N LEU A 198 22.15 8.81 -5.58
CA LEU A 198 21.55 8.26 -6.78
C LEU A 198 21.16 9.41 -7.72
N VAL A 199 21.53 9.28 -8.98
CA VAL A 199 21.20 10.23 -10.04
C VAL A 199 20.75 9.50 -11.29
N VAL A 200 20.12 10.22 -12.21
CA VAL A 200 19.71 9.69 -13.52
C VAL A 200 20.49 10.45 -14.60
N ASP A 201 21.12 9.74 -15.52
CA ASP A 201 21.77 10.36 -16.68
C ASP A 201 20.76 11.19 -17.50
N GLU A 202 21.15 12.34 -18.07
CA GLU A 202 20.26 13.27 -18.82
C GLU A 202 19.38 12.58 -19.88
N LYS A 203 19.87 11.50 -20.48
CA LYS A 203 19.11 10.70 -21.46
C LYS A 203 17.89 9.98 -20.88
N GLY A 204 17.79 9.93 -19.54
CA GLY A 204 16.68 9.32 -18.80
C GLY A 204 15.53 10.26 -18.48
N ILE A 205 15.68 11.58 -18.68
CA ILE A 205 14.71 12.61 -18.27
C ILE A 205 13.27 12.22 -18.67
N TYR A 206 13.00 11.97 -19.94
CA TYR A 206 11.63 11.65 -20.41
C TYR A 206 11.04 10.36 -19.82
N SER A 207 11.88 9.41 -19.42
CA SER A 207 11.42 8.19 -18.76
C SER A 207 11.05 8.46 -17.30
N VAL A 208 11.78 9.36 -16.62
CA VAL A 208 11.47 9.81 -15.25
C VAL A 208 10.21 10.67 -15.25
N GLU A 209 10.06 11.60 -16.20
CA GLU A 209 8.82 12.37 -16.37
C GLU A 209 7.61 11.46 -16.51
N LYS A 210 7.69 10.48 -17.41
CA LYS A 210 6.62 9.49 -17.58
C LYS A 210 6.34 8.72 -16.30
N PHE A 211 7.36 8.32 -15.54
CA PHE A 211 7.22 7.63 -14.26
C PHE A 211 6.44 8.49 -13.25
N ILE A 212 6.80 9.76 -13.07
CA ILE A 212 6.13 10.68 -12.15
C ILE A 212 4.64 10.87 -12.54
N ILE A 213 4.37 11.08 -13.84
CA ILE A 213 3.00 11.23 -14.36
C ILE A 213 2.21 9.94 -14.15
N SER A 214 2.78 8.80 -14.51
CA SER A 214 2.14 7.47 -14.38
C SER A 214 1.77 7.17 -12.93
N ARG A 215 2.69 7.44 -11.99
CA ARG A 215 2.44 7.30 -10.54
C ARG A 215 1.25 8.14 -10.10
N ARG A 216 1.17 9.42 -10.51
CA ARG A 216 0.04 10.31 -10.19
C ARG A 216 -1.28 9.81 -10.75
N LEU A 217 -1.28 9.26 -11.97
CA LEU A 217 -2.49 8.71 -12.60
C LEU A 217 -2.95 7.44 -11.89
N MET A 218 -2.03 6.52 -11.55
CA MET A 218 -2.34 5.30 -10.81
C MET A 218 -2.92 5.60 -9.43
N TYR A 219 -2.44 6.66 -8.74
CA TYR A 219 -3.02 7.08 -7.47
C TYR A 219 -4.52 7.38 -7.59
N TRP A 220 -4.94 8.13 -8.62
CA TRP A 220 -6.35 8.49 -8.79
C TRP A 220 -7.20 7.36 -9.34
N GLN A 221 -6.66 6.56 -10.26
CA GLN A 221 -7.43 5.53 -10.93
C GLN A 221 -7.51 4.24 -10.11
N VAL A 222 -6.46 3.88 -9.39
CA VAL A 222 -6.34 2.61 -8.69
C VAL A 222 -6.40 2.80 -7.17
N TYR A 223 -5.38 3.45 -6.58
CA TYR A 223 -5.21 3.45 -5.12
C TYR A 223 -6.28 4.29 -4.39
N MET A 224 -6.70 5.41 -4.98
CA MET A 224 -7.75 6.28 -4.45
C MET A 224 -9.07 6.12 -5.21
N HIS A 225 -9.29 4.98 -5.89
CA HIS A 225 -10.56 4.72 -6.54
C HIS A 225 -11.69 4.73 -5.49
N LYS A 226 -12.75 5.50 -5.74
CA LYS A 226 -13.83 5.74 -4.78
C LYS A 226 -14.42 4.47 -4.14
N THR A 227 -14.55 3.38 -4.91
CA THR A 227 -15.09 2.12 -4.39
C THR A 227 -14.09 1.40 -3.50
N VAL A 228 -12.78 1.53 -3.78
CA VAL A 228 -11.70 0.99 -2.93
C VAL A 228 -11.71 1.73 -1.60
N VAL A 229 -11.69 3.08 -1.63
CA VAL A 229 -11.77 3.92 -0.43
C VAL A 229 -13.00 3.58 0.42
N ALA A 230 -14.16 3.35 -0.20
CA ALA A 230 -15.37 2.98 0.53
C ALA A 230 -15.28 1.56 1.13
N ALA A 231 -14.60 0.61 0.48
CA ALA A 231 -14.39 -0.73 1.02
C ALA A 231 -13.38 -0.72 2.18
N ASP A 232 -12.29 0.03 2.05
CA ASP A 232 -11.32 0.24 3.12
C ASP A 232 -11.96 0.89 4.35
N THR A 233 -12.81 1.91 4.12
CA THR A 233 -13.59 2.56 5.19
C THR A 233 -14.53 1.56 5.88
N LEU A 234 -15.17 0.65 5.14
CA LEU A 234 -16.00 -0.41 5.74
C LEU A 234 -15.16 -1.33 6.62
N LEU A 235 -13.99 -1.78 6.17
CA LEU A 235 -13.12 -2.63 6.98
C LEU A 235 -12.68 -1.92 8.27
N LEU A 236 -12.25 -0.66 8.17
CA LEU A 236 -11.87 0.14 9.35
C LEU A 236 -12.99 0.20 10.39
N ASN A 237 -14.24 0.41 9.95
CA ASN A 237 -15.40 0.45 10.84
C ASN A 237 -15.75 -0.92 11.43
N ILE A 238 -15.59 -2.01 10.66
CA ILE A 238 -15.77 -3.38 11.16
C ILE A 238 -14.76 -3.66 12.28
N LEU A 239 -13.47 -3.37 12.05
CA LEU A 239 -12.42 -3.60 13.05
C LEU A 239 -12.60 -2.69 14.28
N ALA A 240 -12.97 -1.42 14.08
CA ALA A 240 -13.25 -0.48 15.17
C ALA A 240 -14.43 -0.96 16.02
N ARG A 241 -15.53 -1.44 15.41
CA ARG A 241 -16.66 -1.99 16.15
C ARG A 241 -16.30 -3.29 16.87
N ALA A 242 -15.56 -4.19 16.22
CA ALA A 242 -15.09 -5.42 16.86
C ALA A 242 -14.21 -5.12 18.08
N ARG A 243 -13.32 -4.14 17.98
CA ARG A 243 -12.48 -3.67 19.10
C ARG A 243 -13.33 -3.10 20.25
N GLU A 244 -14.31 -2.27 19.94
CA GLU A 244 -15.22 -1.70 20.94
C GLU A 244 -16.00 -2.82 21.68
N LEU A 245 -16.52 -3.79 20.95
CA LEU A 245 -17.23 -4.94 21.52
C LEU A 245 -16.29 -5.81 22.39
N ALA A 246 -15.09 -6.08 21.94
CA ALA A 246 -14.08 -6.81 22.72
C ALA A 246 -13.76 -6.09 24.04
N ALA A 247 -13.58 -4.77 24.01
CA ALA A 247 -13.33 -3.95 25.20
C ALA A 247 -14.49 -3.97 26.21
N HIS A 248 -15.72 -4.21 25.74
CA HIS A 248 -16.90 -4.39 26.60
C HIS A 248 -17.17 -5.86 26.98
N GLY A 249 -16.27 -6.78 26.64
CA GLY A 249 -16.37 -8.20 27.01
C GLY A 249 -17.37 -9.00 26.18
N ALA A 250 -17.79 -8.48 25.01
CA ALA A 250 -18.63 -9.23 24.08
C ALA A 250 -17.85 -10.37 23.42
N THR A 251 -18.52 -11.48 23.16
CA THR A 251 -17.94 -12.65 22.50
C THR A 251 -17.92 -12.42 20.98
N LEU A 252 -16.76 -12.40 20.37
CA LEU A 252 -16.59 -12.19 18.92
C LEU A 252 -16.50 -13.50 18.11
N GLY A 253 -16.36 -14.65 18.78
CA GLY A 253 -16.21 -15.97 18.14
C GLY A 253 -14.82 -16.24 17.57
N ILE A 254 -13.84 -15.41 17.92
CA ILE A 254 -12.42 -15.51 17.49
C ILE A 254 -11.44 -15.44 18.67
N GLU A 255 -11.90 -15.64 19.90
CA GLU A 255 -11.16 -15.41 21.14
C GLU A 255 -9.87 -16.25 21.25
N ALA A 256 -9.80 -17.37 20.55
CA ALA A 256 -8.63 -18.25 20.52
C ALA A 256 -7.61 -17.88 19.42
N THR A 257 -7.81 -16.77 18.71
CA THR A 257 -6.95 -16.39 17.58
C THR A 257 -6.02 -15.22 17.94
N PRO A 258 -4.85 -15.11 17.29
CA PRO A 258 -4.00 -13.92 17.41
C PRO A 258 -4.73 -12.63 17.04
N LEU A 259 -5.64 -12.66 16.07
CA LEU A 259 -6.43 -11.48 15.68
C LEU A 259 -7.23 -10.91 16.87
N TYR A 260 -7.82 -11.76 17.72
CA TYR A 260 -8.53 -11.30 18.91
C TYR A 260 -7.61 -10.58 19.90
N ASP A 261 -6.40 -11.10 20.10
CA ASP A 261 -5.41 -10.49 20.97
C ASP A 261 -5.11 -9.04 20.53
N PHE A 262 -4.89 -8.82 19.22
CA PHE A 262 -4.64 -7.49 18.65
C PHE A 262 -5.89 -6.60 18.54
N LEU A 263 -7.09 -7.14 18.59
CA LEU A 263 -8.32 -6.36 18.69
C LEU A 263 -8.63 -5.95 20.13
N SER A 264 -8.33 -6.79 21.12
CA SER A 264 -8.65 -6.54 22.53
C SER A 264 -7.58 -5.70 23.26
N HIS A 265 -6.38 -5.60 22.69
CA HIS A 265 -5.27 -4.83 23.26
C HIS A 265 -4.78 -3.78 22.27
N HIS A 266 -4.19 -2.72 22.81
CA HIS A 266 -3.53 -1.67 22.02
C HIS A 266 -2.03 -1.77 22.25
N TYR A 267 -1.32 -2.33 21.27
CA TYR A 267 0.12 -2.56 21.36
C TYR A 267 0.91 -1.41 20.75
N THR A 268 1.90 -0.94 21.51
CA THR A 268 2.85 0.11 21.13
C THR A 268 4.23 -0.47 20.85
N LEU A 269 5.17 0.31 20.32
CA LEU A 269 6.56 -0.10 20.12
C LEU A 269 7.19 -0.66 21.40
N GLN A 270 6.94 -0.03 22.55
CA GLN A 270 7.50 -0.48 23.82
C GLN A 270 7.02 -1.88 24.23
N ASP A 271 5.81 -2.27 23.81
CA ASP A 271 5.29 -3.61 24.09
C ASP A 271 6.00 -4.66 23.25
N PHE A 272 6.28 -4.36 21.97
CA PHE A 272 7.08 -5.23 21.10
C PHE A 272 8.53 -5.37 21.57
N GLU A 273 9.13 -4.30 22.13
CA GLU A 273 10.47 -4.33 22.69
C GLU A 273 10.55 -5.19 23.97
N LYS A 274 9.49 -5.19 24.78
CA LYS A 274 9.42 -5.94 26.04
C LYS A 274 9.06 -7.41 25.84
N ASP A 275 8.19 -7.71 24.87
CA ASP A 275 7.72 -9.06 24.57
C ASP A 275 8.06 -9.46 23.12
N PRO A 276 9.21 -10.12 22.88
CA PRO A 276 9.59 -10.61 21.55
C PRO A 276 8.57 -11.57 20.92
N GLN A 277 7.75 -12.28 21.73
CA GLN A 277 6.72 -13.18 21.22
C GLN A 277 5.54 -12.42 20.60
N LEU A 278 5.39 -11.13 20.92
CA LEU A 278 4.35 -10.30 20.34
C LEU A 278 4.53 -10.16 18.82
N LEU A 279 5.77 -10.04 18.35
CA LEU A 279 6.09 -10.00 16.93
C LEU A 279 5.74 -11.33 16.24
N GLU A 280 6.00 -12.46 16.90
CA GLU A 280 5.65 -13.79 16.39
C GLU A 280 4.12 -13.96 16.31
N ARG A 281 3.38 -13.50 17.33
CA ARG A 281 1.91 -13.49 17.30
C ARG A 281 1.36 -12.60 16.18
N PHE A 282 1.94 -11.41 15.99
CA PHE A 282 1.56 -10.53 14.88
C PHE A 282 1.83 -11.16 13.51
N ALA A 283 2.96 -11.88 13.38
CA ALA A 283 3.31 -12.61 12.16
C ALA A 283 2.34 -13.75 11.80
N MET A 284 1.49 -14.19 12.72
CA MET A 284 0.46 -15.19 12.45
C MET A 284 -0.81 -14.61 11.80
N ILE A 285 -0.95 -13.28 11.76
CA ILE A 285 -2.16 -12.62 11.24
C ILE A 285 -1.95 -12.22 9.78
N ASP A 286 -2.89 -12.60 8.91
CA ASP A 286 -2.93 -12.21 7.49
C ASP A 286 -4.37 -11.90 7.01
N ASP A 287 -4.56 -11.65 5.72
CA ASP A 287 -5.87 -11.32 5.15
C ASP A 287 -6.93 -12.40 5.45
N SER A 288 -6.52 -13.67 5.53
CA SER A 288 -7.44 -14.80 5.73
C SER A 288 -8.07 -14.78 7.12
N ASP A 289 -7.37 -14.28 8.14
CA ASP A 289 -7.92 -14.17 9.50
C ASP A 289 -9.07 -13.16 9.54
N ILE A 290 -8.87 -12.01 8.91
CA ILE A 290 -9.89 -10.96 8.81
C ILE A 290 -11.07 -11.43 7.94
N ASP A 291 -10.78 -12.05 6.78
CA ASP A 291 -11.83 -12.61 5.90
C ASP A 291 -12.67 -13.67 6.62
N CYS A 292 -12.05 -14.54 7.42
CA CYS A 292 -12.73 -15.55 8.21
C CYS A 292 -13.57 -14.92 9.33
N ALA A 293 -13.01 -13.97 10.07
CA ALA A 293 -13.70 -13.25 11.13
C ALA A 293 -14.94 -12.51 10.59
N MET A 294 -14.81 -11.77 9.50
CA MET A 294 -15.94 -11.06 8.87
C MET A 294 -17.07 -12.01 8.47
N LYS A 295 -16.74 -13.20 7.91
CA LYS A 295 -17.78 -14.21 7.57
C LYS A 295 -18.52 -14.72 8.80
N GLY A 296 -17.82 -14.91 9.92
CA GLY A 296 -18.41 -15.24 11.20
C GLY A 296 -19.32 -14.11 11.72
N TRP A 297 -18.81 -12.89 11.67
CA TRP A 297 -19.51 -11.70 12.17
C TRP A 297 -20.76 -11.31 11.37
N MET A 298 -20.94 -11.77 10.14
CA MET A 298 -22.21 -11.60 9.41
C MET A 298 -23.44 -12.12 10.17
N ARG A 299 -23.25 -13.01 11.16
CA ARG A 299 -24.30 -13.60 11.99
C ARG A 299 -24.17 -13.19 13.46
N HIS A 300 -23.33 -12.22 13.77
CA HIS A 300 -23.14 -11.71 15.11
C HIS A 300 -24.41 -10.99 15.59
N GLU A 301 -24.69 -11.06 16.89
CA GLU A 301 -25.88 -10.40 17.50
C GLU A 301 -25.83 -8.89 17.43
N ASP A 302 -24.61 -8.29 17.47
CA ASP A 302 -24.43 -6.86 17.28
C ASP A 302 -24.77 -6.48 15.83
N LYS A 303 -25.75 -5.57 15.72
CA LYS A 303 -26.31 -5.16 14.44
C LYS A 303 -25.36 -4.37 13.58
N VAL A 304 -24.48 -3.58 14.18
CA VAL A 304 -23.48 -2.80 13.45
C VAL A 304 -22.45 -3.75 12.84
N LEU A 305 -21.83 -4.60 13.66
CA LEU A 305 -20.82 -5.55 13.23
C LEU A 305 -21.33 -6.49 12.15
N SER A 306 -22.53 -7.06 12.34
CA SER A 306 -23.11 -8.00 11.38
C SER A 306 -23.50 -7.34 10.05
N THR A 307 -24.07 -6.14 10.10
CA THR A 307 -24.46 -5.41 8.87
C THR A 307 -23.24 -4.99 8.06
N LEU A 308 -22.24 -4.38 8.69
CA LEU A 308 -21.03 -3.91 7.99
C LEU A 308 -20.25 -5.10 7.40
N SER A 309 -20.08 -6.19 8.17
CA SER A 309 -19.43 -7.41 7.69
C SER A 309 -20.18 -8.02 6.51
N GLY A 310 -21.52 -8.09 6.59
CA GLY A 310 -22.35 -8.54 5.49
C GLY A 310 -22.23 -7.65 4.25
N HIS A 311 -22.15 -6.36 4.43
CA HIS A 311 -21.97 -5.40 3.34
C HIS A 311 -20.63 -5.61 2.62
N LEU A 312 -19.52 -5.74 3.35
CA LEU A 312 -18.20 -5.90 2.74
C LEU A 312 -18.06 -7.27 2.07
N VAL A 313 -18.40 -8.35 2.76
CA VAL A 313 -18.29 -9.72 2.23
C VAL A 313 -19.15 -9.92 0.97
N ASN A 314 -20.36 -9.36 0.93
CA ASN A 314 -21.26 -9.47 -0.21
C ASN A 314 -21.10 -8.34 -1.23
N ARG A 315 -20.03 -7.52 -1.14
CA ARG A 315 -19.76 -6.39 -2.03
C ARG A 315 -20.91 -5.37 -2.10
N HIS A 316 -21.62 -5.17 -1.01
CA HIS A 316 -22.65 -4.13 -0.87
C HIS A 316 -22.02 -2.83 -0.35
N ILE A 317 -21.04 -2.33 -1.10
CA ILE A 317 -20.18 -1.22 -0.68
C ILE A 317 -21.00 0.07 -0.52
N SER A 318 -20.70 0.85 0.52
CA SER A 318 -21.32 2.14 0.82
C SER A 318 -21.29 3.09 -0.36
N ALA A 319 -22.26 3.98 -0.44
CA ALA A 319 -22.20 5.12 -1.34
C ALA A 319 -21.06 6.05 -0.90
N ILE A 320 -20.32 6.57 -1.85
CA ILE A 320 -19.27 7.55 -1.60
C ILE A 320 -19.49 8.79 -2.48
N ARG A 321 -19.31 9.96 -1.89
CA ARG A 321 -19.23 11.23 -2.60
C ARG A 321 -17.86 11.84 -2.36
N VAL A 322 -17.30 12.44 -3.41
CA VAL A 322 -16.02 13.14 -3.37
C VAL A 322 -16.25 14.59 -3.77
N ALA A 323 -15.63 15.54 -3.07
CA ALA A 323 -15.77 16.98 -3.28
C ALA A 323 -14.43 17.70 -3.09
N ASP A 324 -14.35 18.94 -3.59
CA ASP A 324 -13.17 19.81 -3.43
C ASP A 324 -13.16 20.56 -2.09
N LYS A 325 -14.24 20.49 -1.33
CA LYS A 325 -14.41 21.14 -0.02
C LYS A 325 -14.97 20.17 1.00
N PRO A 326 -14.73 20.38 2.31
CA PRO A 326 -15.36 19.62 3.37
C PRO A 326 -16.89 19.60 3.24
N PHE A 327 -17.50 18.50 3.66
CA PHE A 327 -18.96 18.36 3.71
C PHE A 327 -19.54 19.16 4.88
N ASP A 328 -20.75 19.70 4.67
CA ASP A 328 -21.48 20.45 5.70
C ASP A 328 -21.79 19.53 6.91
N PRO A 329 -21.47 19.94 8.15
CA PRO A 329 -21.84 19.20 9.36
C PRO A 329 -23.34 18.89 9.46
N ALA A 330 -24.21 19.80 9.00
CA ALA A 330 -25.65 19.59 8.99
C ALA A 330 -26.03 18.44 8.05
N MET A 331 -25.37 18.32 6.88
CA MET A 331 -25.57 17.18 5.98
C MET A 331 -25.10 15.87 6.59
N ILE A 332 -23.98 15.86 7.32
CA ILE A 332 -23.48 14.68 8.01
C ILE A 332 -24.48 14.23 9.07
N ALA A 333 -24.99 15.15 9.89
CA ALA A 333 -25.98 14.88 10.91
C ALA A 333 -27.30 14.33 10.33
N ASP A 334 -27.81 14.87 9.23
CA ASP A 334 -28.99 14.37 8.51
C ASP A 334 -28.79 12.92 8.04
N LEU A 335 -27.62 12.61 7.47
CA LEU A 335 -27.29 11.26 7.02
C LEU A 335 -27.19 10.28 8.21
N GLN A 336 -26.62 10.70 9.34
CA GLN A 336 -26.56 9.90 10.57
C GLN A 336 -27.96 9.63 11.12
N GLU A 337 -28.82 10.64 11.23
CA GLU A 337 -30.20 10.48 11.70
C GLU A 337 -31.01 9.52 10.82
N ARG A 338 -30.91 9.66 9.51
CA ARG A 338 -31.56 8.77 8.54
C ARG A 338 -31.01 7.34 8.60
N THR A 339 -29.72 7.19 8.90
CA THR A 339 -29.08 5.88 9.11
C THR A 339 -29.62 5.22 10.38
N GLN A 340 -29.82 5.99 11.46
CA GLN A 340 -30.47 5.50 12.69
C GLN A 340 -31.87 4.95 12.41
N GLN A 341 -32.66 5.71 11.65
CA GLN A 341 -34.02 5.29 11.25
C GLN A 341 -33.98 4.05 10.34
N LEU A 342 -33.06 4.01 9.37
CA LEU A 342 -32.95 2.91 8.41
C LEU A 342 -32.63 1.58 9.10
N TYR A 343 -31.67 1.60 10.02
CA TYR A 343 -31.19 0.38 10.67
C TYR A 343 -31.79 0.16 12.08
N GLY A 344 -32.53 1.12 12.65
CA GLY A 344 -33.03 1.06 14.01
C GLY A 344 -31.92 0.94 15.05
N ILE A 345 -30.90 1.82 14.93
CA ILE A 345 -29.70 1.89 15.75
C ILE A 345 -29.57 3.25 16.44
N GLY A 346 -28.69 3.34 17.43
CA GLY A 346 -28.41 4.58 18.16
C GLY A 346 -27.52 5.56 17.39
N ARG A 347 -27.37 6.77 17.95
CA ARG A 347 -26.54 7.83 17.35
C ARG A 347 -25.09 7.40 17.22
N HIS A 348 -24.48 6.87 18.27
CA HIS A 348 -23.10 6.40 18.26
C HIS A 348 -22.90 5.32 17.18
N GLU A 349 -23.82 4.36 17.12
CA GLU A 349 -23.76 3.28 16.14
C GLU A 349 -23.87 3.77 14.69
N SER A 350 -24.60 4.87 14.43
CA SER A 350 -24.72 5.46 13.09
C SER A 350 -23.39 6.04 12.57
N GLU A 351 -22.45 6.37 13.46
CA GLU A 351 -21.12 6.87 13.12
C GLU A 351 -20.27 5.82 12.37
N PHE A 352 -20.50 4.52 12.61
CA PHE A 352 -19.85 3.44 11.86
C PHE A 352 -20.31 3.31 10.40
N PHE A 353 -21.43 3.95 10.04
CA PHE A 353 -21.99 3.91 8.69
C PHE A 353 -21.78 5.21 7.90
N VAL A 354 -21.61 6.34 8.59
CA VAL A 354 -21.44 7.66 7.96
C VAL A 354 -20.07 8.21 8.35
N ASN A 355 -19.15 8.16 7.40
CA ASN A 355 -17.75 8.52 7.62
C ASN A 355 -17.29 9.57 6.64
N THR A 356 -16.45 10.48 7.09
CA THR A 356 -15.78 11.47 6.25
C THR A 356 -14.28 11.28 6.29
N GLY A 357 -13.59 11.67 5.23
CA GLY A 357 -12.13 11.64 5.20
C GLY A 357 -11.56 12.53 4.11
N ILE A 358 -10.24 12.48 3.99
CA ILE A 358 -9.47 13.33 3.08
C ILE A 358 -8.58 12.42 2.21
N LEU A 359 -8.61 12.64 0.90
CA LEU A 359 -7.70 12.05 -0.06
C LEU A 359 -6.69 13.11 -0.47
N ARG A 360 -5.40 12.80 -0.33
CA ARG A 360 -4.31 13.70 -0.72
C ARG A 360 -3.39 12.97 -1.69
N ASN A 361 -3.00 13.65 -2.75
CA ASN A 361 -2.03 13.15 -3.72
C ASN A 361 -1.01 14.23 -4.05
N HIS A 362 0.25 13.85 -3.91
CA HIS A 362 1.39 14.63 -4.36
C HIS A 362 2.00 13.94 -5.58
N ALA A 363 2.32 14.69 -6.61
CA ALA A 363 3.05 14.13 -7.75
C ALA A 363 4.51 13.87 -7.37
N TYR A 364 5.10 14.78 -6.58
CA TYR A 364 6.49 14.83 -6.20
C TYR A 364 6.63 15.56 -4.86
N ASP A 365 7.55 15.12 -4.01
CA ASP A 365 7.82 15.80 -2.73
C ASP A 365 9.25 16.33 -2.72
N TYR A 366 9.40 17.65 -2.74
CA TYR A 366 10.70 18.31 -2.66
C TYR A 366 11.36 18.23 -1.28
N ASN A 367 10.61 17.86 -0.25
CA ASN A 367 11.15 17.65 1.11
C ASN A 367 11.70 16.25 1.31
N ASP A 368 11.32 15.32 0.41
CA ASP A 368 11.81 13.96 0.36
C ASP A 368 12.76 13.85 -0.85
N GLN A 369 13.92 13.34 -0.66
CA GLN A 369 15.02 13.07 -1.60
C GLN A 369 14.73 13.36 -3.10
N GLU A 370 15.24 14.50 -3.60
CA GLU A 370 15.08 14.95 -5.00
C GLU A 370 15.55 13.90 -6.01
N ILE A 371 14.84 13.77 -7.13
CA ILE A 371 15.35 13.03 -8.30
C ILE A 371 16.32 13.93 -9.06
N ARG A 372 17.59 13.63 -8.97
CA ARG A 372 18.67 14.42 -9.57
C ARG A 372 19.08 13.90 -10.96
N VAL A 373 19.23 14.79 -11.91
CA VAL A 373 19.66 14.50 -13.27
C VAL A 373 21.10 14.91 -13.45
N LEU A 374 21.94 13.97 -13.90
CA LEU A 374 23.35 14.18 -14.23
C LEU A 374 23.51 14.52 -15.70
N PHE A 375 24.02 15.72 -15.99
CA PHE A 375 24.31 16.19 -17.33
C PHE A 375 25.75 15.83 -17.78
N LYS A 376 26.00 15.89 -19.10
CA LYS A 376 27.31 15.56 -19.68
C LYS A 376 28.44 16.47 -19.22
N ASP A 377 28.14 17.72 -18.85
CA ASP A 377 29.08 18.66 -18.29
C ASP A 377 29.45 18.38 -16.82
N GLY A 378 28.86 17.33 -16.24
CA GLY A 378 29.06 16.93 -14.85
C GLY A 378 28.15 17.66 -13.84
N THR A 379 27.30 18.58 -14.28
CA THR A 379 26.35 19.27 -13.40
C THR A 379 25.17 18.35 -13.04
N CYS A 380 24.63 18.52 -11.83
CA CYS A 380 23.43 17.85 -11.38
C CYS A 380 22.33 18.86 -11.11
N ARG A 381 21.09 18.59 -11.57
CA ARG A 381 19.90 19.42 -11.32
C ARG A 381 18.74 18.53 -10.89
N ASP A 382 17.80 19.10 -10.11
CA ASP A 382 16.52 18.43 -9.83
C ASP A 382 15.74 18.21 -11.13
N ILE A 383 14.90 17.15 -11.17
CA ILE A 383 14.07 16.83 -12.34
C ILE A 383 13.14 17.99 -12.70
N GLY A 384 12.61 18.74 -11.73
CA GLY A 384 11.76 19.90 -11.98
C GLY A 384 12.47 21.09 -12.63
N ASP A 385 13.83 21.16 -12.54
CA ASP A 385 14.65 22.16 -13.21
C ASP A 385 15.28 21.62 -14.51
N ALA A 386 15.33 20.30 -14.65
CA ALA A 386 15.94 19.63 -15.81
C ALA A 386 14.92 19.27 -16.89
N SER A 387 13.65 19.11 -16.51
CA SER A 387 12.54 18.78 -17.41
C SER A 387 12.08 19.99 -18.20
N ASP A 388 11.71 19.78 -19.44
CA ASP A 388 11.02 20.75 -20.28
C ASP A 388 9.48 20.59 -20.30
N GLN A 389 8.95 19.51 -19.66
CA GLN A 389 7.53 19.20 -19.58
C GLN A 389 6.95 19.32 -18.17
N LEU A 390 7.75 19.00 -17.14
CA LEU A 390 7.32 19.03 -15.73
C LEU A 390 7.97 20.24 -15.04
N ASP A 391 7.24 21.31 -14.87
CA ASP A 391 7.69 22.45 -14.07
C ASP A 391 7.44 22.21 -12.55
N ARG A 392 8.14 22.99 -11.73
CA ARG A 392 8.01 22.93 -10.27
C ARG A 392 6.55 23.12 -9.82
N HIS A 393 5.80 24.00 -10.46
CA HIS A 393 4.41 24.28 -10.10
C HIS A 393 3.52 23.03 -10.30
N PHE A 394 3.74 22.27 -11.39
CA PHE A 394 3.04 21.00 -11.61
C PHE A 394 3.41 19.95 -10.57
N LEU A 395 4.70 19.85 -10.23
CA LEU A 395 5.23 18.86 -9.30
C LEU A 395 4.76 19.13 -7.86
N GLU A 396 4.81 20.39 -7.41
CA GLU A 396 4.40 20.81 -6.05
C GLU A 396 2.88 20.77 -5.82
N LYS A 397 2.09 20.71 -6.90
CA LYS A 397 0.63 20.79 -6.81
C LYS A 397 0.06 19.59 -6.03
N GLN A 398 -0.23 19.84 -4.76
CA GLN A 398 -1.04 18.95 -3.94
C GLN A 398 -2.50 19.01 -4.37
N VAL A 399 -3.10 17.86 -4.66
CA VAL A 399 -4.54 17.76 -4.87
C VAL A 399 -5.16 17.14 -3.63
N THR A 400 -6.05 17.91 -2.99
CA THR A 400 -6.81 17.46 -1.83
C THR A 400 -8.27 17.31 -2.22
N LYS A 401 -8.89 16.17 -1.90
CA LYS A 401 -10.31 15.89 -2.04
C LYS A 401 -10.86 15.44 -0.70
N TYR A 402 -12.11 15.74 -0.46
CA TYR A 402 -12.86 15.28 0.71
C TYR A 402 -13.85 14.23 0.28
N TYR A 403 -14.07 13.21 1.10
CA TYR A 403 -15.09 12.21 0.82
C TYR A 403 -16.03 12.02 2.00
N ILE A 404 -17.22 11.52 1.69
CA ILE A 404 -18.20 11.03 2.65
C ILE A 404 -18.74 9.70 2.16
N CYS A 405 -18.69 8.69 3.04
CA CYS A 405 -19.32 7.39 2.86
C CYS A 405 -20.62 7.31 3.66
N PHE A 406 -21.65 6.66 3.11
CA PHE A 406 -22.95 6.45 3.78
C PHE A 406 -23.70 5.28 3.15
N PRO A 407 -24.76 4.72 3.79
CA PRO A 407 -25.56 3.64 3.24
C PRO A 407 -26.16 3.97 1.87
N LYS A 408 -26.03 3.05 0.90
CA LYS A 408 -26.57 3.25 -0.47
C LYS A 408 -28.08 3.42 -0.50
N GLU A 409 -28.80 2.85 0.41
CA GLU A 409 -30.25 2.90 0.56
C GLU A 409 -30.74 4.35 0.69
N LEU A 410 -29.94 5.19 1.35
CA LEU A 410 -30.26 6.63 1.52
C LEU A 410 -30.27 7.42 0.22
N ILE A 411 -29.63 6.92 -0.86
CA ILE A 411 -29.69 7.58 -2.18
C ILE A 411 -31.11 7.50 -2.75
N LYS A 412 -31.78 6.35 -2.60
CA LYS A 412 -33.14 6.14 -3.14
C LYS A 412 -34.16 7.01 -2.42
N LEU A 413 -34.06 7.12 -1.12
CA LEU A 413 -34.97 7.93 -0.28
C LEU A 413 -34.89 9.44 -0.58
N ARG A 414 -33.77 9.94 -1.11
CA ARG A 414 -33.59 11.37 -1.45
C ARG A 414 -34.30 11.77 -2.76
N MET A 415 -34.47 10.85 -3.70
CA MET A 415 -35.17 11.16 -4.97
C MET A 415 -36.67 11.43 -4.76
N GLU A 416 -37.28 10.92 -3.70
CA GLU A 416 -38.68 11.13 -3.38
C GLU A 416 -38.95 12.46 -2.66
N ASN A 417 -37.94 13.01 -1.93
CA ASN A 417 -38.17 14.16 -1.03
C ASN A 417 -37.56 15.52 -1.52
N TYR A 418 -36.79 15.54 -2.61
CA TYR A 418 -36.17 16.79 -3.13
C TYR A 418 -36.18 16.85 -4.67
N PRO A 419 -37.28 17.29 -5.29
CA PRO A 419 -37.38 17.40 -6.75
C PRO A 419 -36.43 18.40 -7.39
N GLY A 420 -35.84 19.34 -6.63
CA GLY A 420 -35.01 20.44 -7.13
C GLY A 420 -33.51 20.19 -7.25
N ALA A 421 -32.99 19.03 -6.82
CA ALA A 421 -31.54 18.74 -6.84
C ALA A 421 -31.05 18.06 -8.14
N ALA A 422 -31.90 17.97 -9.17
CA ALA A 422 -31.59 17.31 -10.45
C ALA A 422 -30.79 18.18 -11.44
N ALA A 423 -30.39 19.38 -11.09
CA ALA A 423 -29.85 20.38 -12.03
C ALA A 423 -28.32 20.58 -11.99
N ASN A 424 -27.53 19.68 -11.40
CA ASN A 424 -26.07 19.70 -11.57
C ASN A 424 -25.55 18.30 -11.99
N SER A 425 -25.65 18.01 -13.13
CA SER A 425 -25.25 17.50 -14.43
C SER A 425 -24.02 16.60 -14.56
N GLN A 426 -23.52 15.95 -13.55
CA GLN A 426 -22.63 14.78 -13.77
C GLN A 426 -23.36 13.42 -13.67
N PHE A 427 -24.63 13.42 -13.24
CA PHE A 427 -25.46 12.20 -13.17
C PHE A 427 -26.16 11.82 -14.49
N SER A 428 -26.27 12.74 -15.46
CA SER A 428 -26.88 12.44 -16.78
C SER A 428 -25.97 11.60 -17.67
N ILE A 429 -24.64 11.72 -17.52
CA ILE A 429 -23.66 10.97 -18.33
C ILE A 429 -23.60 9.49 -17.89
N LEU A 430 -23.79 9.18 -16.61
CA LEU A 430 -23.80 7.80 -16.13
C LEU A 430 -25.06 7.01 -16.50
N LYS A 431 -26.21 7.68 -16.67
CA LYS A 431 -27.44 7.00 -17.11
C LYS A 431 -27.42 6.64 -18.60
N SER A 432 -26.75 7.41 -19.45
CA SER A 432 -26.62 7.10 -20.87
C SER A 432 -25.61 5.97 -21.17
N GLN A 433 -24.66 5.72 -20.27
CA GLN A 433 -23.68 4.63 -20.42
C GLN A 433 -24.13 3.27 -19.88
N ILE A 434 -25.16 3.23 -19.01
CA ILE A 434 -25.69 1.99 -18.44
C ILE A 434 -26.85 1.43 -19.29
N SER A 435 -27.45 2.21 -20.20
CA SER A 435 -28.58 1.77 -21.01
C SER A 435 -28.24 1.17 -22.38
N THR A 436 -26.96 1.08 -22.74
CA THR A 436 -26.52 0.52 -24.03
C THR A 436 -25.42 -0.51 -23.85
N ASN A 437 -25.70 -1.62 -23.15
CA ASN A 437 -25.16 -2.94 -23.49
C ASN A 437 -25.84 -4.02 -22.64
N PRO A 438 -26.67 -4.89 -23.23
CA PRO A 438 -27.05 -6.14 -22.62
C PRO A 438 -26.02 -7.19 -23.08
N LEU A 439 -25.19 -7.65 -22.14
CA LEU A 439 -24.63 -9.03 -22.08
C LEU A 439 -23.80 -9.13 -20.80
#